data_c6ccf9c987eb124750afecf498ada99c
#
_entry.id   c6ccf9c987eb124750afecf498ada99c
#
_cell.length_a   1.000
_cell.length_b   1.000
_cell.length_c   1.000
_cell.angle_alpha   90.00
_cell.angle_beta   90.00
_cell.angle_gamma   90.00
#
_symmetry.space_group_name_H-M   'P 1'
#
loop_
_entity.id
_entity.type
_entity.pdbx_description
1 polymer ?
#
loop_
_entity_poly.entity_id
_entity_poly.type
_entity_poly.pdbx_seq_one_letter_code
_entity_poly.pdbx_strand_id
1 'polypeptide(L)'
;MPLTSKQISQIQSQLESKRKTVSFDSYDLSVRQILDMVESDAIFVPPEYQRQFIWEPERQSVLIESVFLGIPVPSLFMATNPDSTWEVVDGVQRLGSLSHFVGTAALLERIKRDSPLVIKGVDKLNHLDGVKFDDLPKSIQLHFLTRPVRVTVLNDRSDLAVRFDLFERLNTGGVSLTAQEIRNCVYRGPFNEDIKALASLDTFRSVVRVKDSKGANGTYEELVLRFFAYLDGYDKFNHLVKDFLNDYMNKRRNVKVTAAEKAVFEQTMDLLHAAFPNGISRGRTVTPVNLYEAFAVGVALALRQGTVVDSNKLPPLIDDKTLKTYTGAGSNQRKYVVGRIEFVRDAL
;
A
#
# COMPACT_ATOMS: atom_id res chain seq x y z
N MET A 1 37.42 8.24 -10.14
CA MET A 1 38.50 7.42 -9.59
C MET A 1 38.13 5.95 -9.70
N PRO A 2 39.00 5.04 -10.07
CA PRO A 2 38.72 3.61 -10.06
C PRO A 2 38.47 3.12 -8.62
N LEU A 3 37.61 2.10 -8.50
CA LEU A 3 37.28 1.51 -7.20
C LEU A 3 38.52 0.79 -6.63
N THR A 4 38.74 0.88 -5.32
CA THR A 4 39.78 0.11 -4.62
C THR A 4 39.33 -1.36 -4.48
N SER A 5 40.31 -2.29 -4.34
CA SER A 5 40.03 -3.71 -4.14
C SER A 5 39.11 -3.95 -2.92
N LYS A 6 39.25 -3.16 -1.85
CA LYS A 6 38.41 -3.21 -0.66
C LYS A 6 36.96 -2.83 -0.98
N GLN A 7 36.72 -1.76 -1.76
CA GLN A 7 35.39 -1.35 -2.20
C GLN A 7 34.75 -2.41 -3.10
N ILE A 8 35.51 -3.01 -4.01
CA ILE A 8 35.04 -4.11 -4.87
C ILE A 8 34.60 -5.31 -4.03
N SER A 9 35.40 -5.74 -3.07
CA SER A 9 35.04 -6.85 -2.16
C SER A 9 33.81 -6.54 -1.32
N GLN A 10 33.68 -5.31 -0.83
CA GLN A 10 32.49 -4.88 -0.09
C GLN A 10 31.24 -4.90 -0.97
N ILE A 11 31.33 -4.45 -2.21
CA ILE A 11 30.23 -4.48 -3.18
C ILE A 11 29.82 -5.93 -3.48
N GLN A 12 30.78 -6.82 -3.72
CA GLN A 12 30.53 -8.24 -3.97
C GLN A 12 29.82 -8.90 -2.78
N SER A 13 30.33 -8.71 -1.57
CA SER A 13 29.70 -9.23 -0.35
C SER A 13 28.28 -8.68 -0.16
N GLN A 14 28.03 -7.40 -0.45
CA GLN A 14 26.68 -6.81 -0.41
C GLN A 14 25.77 -7.42 -1.48
N LEU A 15 26.26 -7.63 -2.70
CA LEU A 15 25.51 -8.28 -3.77
C LEU A 15 25.09 -9.69 -3.37
N GLU A 16 26.01 -10.50 -2.85
CA GLU A 16 25.72 -11.86 -2.39
C GLU A 16 24.71 -11.87 -1.23
N SER A 17 24.92 -11.05 -0.20
CA SER A 17 24.06 -11.01 0.99
C SER A 17 22.67 -10.41 0.71
N LYS A 18 22.56 -9.53 -0.28
CA LYS A 18 21.30 -8.87 -0.65
C LYS A 18 20.59 -9.50 -1.84
N ARG A 19 21.23 -10.44 -2.53
CA ARG A 19 20.62 -11.19 -3.64
C ARG A 19 19.54 -12.10 -3.07
N LYS A 20 18.32 -11.60 -3.11
CA LYS A 20 17.14 -12.35 -2.69
C LYS A 20 16.72 -13.32 -3.80
N THR A 21 16.13 -14.45 -3.44
CA THR A 21 15.57 -15.38 -4.43
C THR A 21 14.34 -14.75 -5.09
N VAL A 22 14.50 -14.39 -6.34
CA VAL A 22 13.38 -13.91 -7.20
C VAL A 22 13.06 -15.04 -8.17
N SER A 23 11.84 -15.51 -8.17
CA SER A 23 11.31 -16.46 -9.14
C SER A 23 10.16 -15.84 -9.88
N PHE A 24 10.26 -15.76 -11.20
CA PHE A 24 9.21 -15.23 -12.07
C PHE A 24 9.11 -16.03 -13.36
N ASP A 25 7.92 -16.04 -13.92
CA ASP A 25 7.63 -16.57 -15.25
C ASP A 25 7.14 -15.45 -16.15
N SER A 26 7.34 -15.60 -17.46
CA SER A 26 6.85 -14.64 -18.45
C SER A 26 6.00 -15.36 -19.49
N TYR A 27 4.83 -14.80 -19.75
CA TYR A 27 3.86 -15.32 -20.70
C TYR A 27 3.51 -14.24 -21.73
N ASP A 28 3.31 -14.64 -22.97
CA ASP A 28 2.66 -13.81 -23.96
C ASP A 28 1.20 -14.32 -24.08
N LEU A 29 0.28 -13.64 -23.43
CA LEU A 29 -1.14 -13.99 -23.44
C LEU A 29 -1.89 -13.09 -24.41
N SER A 30 -2.87 -13.64 -25.11
CA SER A 30 -3.77 -12.83 -25.93
C SER A 30 -4.62 -11.90 -25.03
N VAL A 31 -5.05 -10.77 -25.59
CA VAL A 31 -5.98 -9.86 -24.91
C VAL A 31 -7.20 -10.63 -24.38
N ARG A 32 -7.75 -11.56 -25.21
CA ARG A 32 -8.88 -12.41 -24.82
C ARG A 32 -8.58 -13.21 -23.55
N GLN A 33 -7.46 -13.96 -23.53
CA GLN A 33 -7.09 -14.78 -22.36
C GLN A 33 -6.96 -13.94 -21.09
N ILE A 34 -6.36 -12.76 -21.20
CA ILE A 34 -6.23 -11.85 -20.05
C ILE A 34 -7.60 -11.42 -19.54
N LEU A 35 -8.51 -11.03 -20.44
CA LEU A 35 -9.85 -10.57 -20.07
C LEU A 35 -10.71 -11.72 -19.51
N ASP A 36 -10.65 -12.91 -20.10
CA ASP A 36 -11.30 -14.11 -19.56
C ASP A 36 -10.82 -14.43 -18.13
N MET A 37 -9.51 -14.26 -17.87
CA MET A 37 -8.94 -14.42 -16.52
C MET A 37 -9.42 -13.34 -15.55
N VAL A 38 -9.64 -12.11 -16.01
CA VAL A 38 -10.24 -11.05 -15.19
C VAL A 38 -11.70 -11.34 -14.88
N GLU A 39 -12.48 -11.79 -15.86
CA GLU A 39 -13.90 -12.13 -15.68
C GLU A 39 -14.10 -13.33 -14.72
N SER A 40 -13.20 -14.31 -14.77
CA SER A 40 -13.25 -15.51 -13.93
C SER A 40 -12.58 -15.37 -12.56
N ASP A 41 -12.17 -14.17 -12.15
CA ASP A 41 -11.39 -13.90 -10.92
C ASP A 41 -10.03 -14.61 -10.84
N ALA A 42 -9.53 -15.19 -11.94
CA ALA A 42 -8.17 -15.73 -12.00
C ALA A 42 -7.11 -14.61 -11.98
N ILE A 43 -7.45 -13.41 -12.45
CA ILE A 43 -6.68 -12.18 -12.23
C ILE A 43 -7.47 -11.27 -11.29
N PHE A 44 -6.88 -10.98 -10.15
CA PHE A 44 -7.45 -10.12 -9.12
C PHE A 44 -6.80 -8.73 -9.15
N VAL A 45 -7.63 -7.69 -9.15
CA VAL A 45 -7.20 -6.30 -8.99
C VAL A 45 -7.52 -5.86 -7.57
N PRO A 46 -6.51 -5.65 -6.69
CA PRO A 46 -6.75 -5.21 -5.32
C PRO A 46 -7.57 -3.90 -5.26
N PRO A 47 -8.44 -3.72 -4.24
CA PRO A 47 -9.21 -2.48 -4.07
C PRO A 47 -8.35 -1.22 -4.02
N GLU A 48 -7.15 -1.32 -3.48
CA GLU A 48 -6.15 -0.26 -3.41
C GLU A 48 -5.73 0.21 -4.81
N TYR A 49 -5.67 -0.70 -5.78
CA TYR A 49 -5.35 -0.42 -7.18
C TYR A 49 -6.58 0.00 -8.00
N GLN A 50 -7.77 -0.49 -7.68
CA GLN A 50 -9.00 -0.10 -8.41
C GLN A 50 -9.25 1.41 -8.35
N ARG A 51 -8.90 2.07 -7.24
CA ARG A 51 -8.95 3.53 -7.09
C ARG A 51 -8.04 4.27 -8.05
N GLN A 52 -7.06 3.58 -8.61
CA GLN A 52 -6.04 4.15 -9.49
C GLN A 52 -6.41 4.04 -10.97
N PHE A 53 -7.52 3.42 -11.35
CA PHE A 53 -7.97 3.43 -12.74
C PHE A 53 -8.52 4.81 -13.10
N ILE A 54 -7.60 5.73 -13.42
CA ILE A 54 -7.84 7.16 -13.59
C ILE A 54 -7.42 7.70 -14.95
N TRP A 55 -6.87 6.86 -15.84
CA TRP A 55 -6.50 7.34 -17.16
C TRP A 55 -7.73 7.91 -17.88
N GLU A 56 -7.56 9.12 -18.42
CA GLU A 56 -8.56 9.74 -19.27
C GLU A 56 -8.77 8.93 -20.55
N PRO A 57 -9.97 9.01 -21.16
CA PRO A 57 -10.32 8.23 -22.36
C PRO A 57 -9.30 8.35 -23.50
N GLU A 58 -8.72 9.52 -23.67
CA GLU A 58 -7.72 9.78 -24.71
C GLU A 58 -6.45 8.93 -24.48
N ARG A 59 -5.95 8.87 -23.26
CA ARG A 59 -4.77 8.06 -22.92
C ARG A 59 -5.06 6.56 -23.02
N GLN A 60 -6.25 6.14 -22.65
CA GLN A 60 -6.71 4.77 -22.84
C GLN A 60 -6.75 4.41 -24.34
N SER A 61 -7.29 5.31 -25.16
CA SER A 61 -7.44 5.14 -26.62
C SER A 61 -6.09 4.98 -27.31
N VAL A 62 -5.06 5.74 -26.91
CA VAL A 62 -3.69 5.58 -27.43
C VAL A 62 -3.11 4.21 -27.11
N LEU A 63 -3.41 3.64 -25.93
CA LEU A 63 -3.03 2.26 -25.61
C LEU A 63 -3.75 1.27 -26.52
N ILE A 64 -5.07 1.43 -26.72
CA ILE A 64 -5.88 0.57 -27.59
C ILE A 64 -5.36 0.63 -29.03
N GLU A 65 -5.06 1.83 -29.54
CA GLU A 65 -4.41 2.04 -30.85
C GLU A 65 -3.10 1.26 -30.95
N SER A 66 -2.25 1.36 -29.93
CA SER A 66 -0.96 0.65 -29.89
C SER A 66 -1.14 -0.87 -29.97
N VAL A 67 -2.13 -1.41 -29.26
CA VAL A 67 -2.46 -2.84 -29.29
C VAL A 67 -2.95 -3.24 -30.69
N PHE A 68 -3.84 -2.48 -31.34
CA PHE A 68 -4.26 -2.75 -32.72
C PHE A 68 -3.10 -2.78 -33.71
N LEU A 69 -2.18 -1.82 -33.59
CA LEU A 69 -1.02 -1.71 -34.46
C LEU A 69 0.07 -2.76 -34.15
N GLY A 70 -0.04 -3.51 -33.06
CA GLY A 70 1.00 -4.44 -32.61
C GLY A 70 2.25 -3.73 -32.08
N ILE A 71 2.13 -2.46 -31.70
CA ILE A 71 3.22 -1.73 -31.04
C ILE A 71 3.40 -2.35 -29.64
N PRO A 72 4.63 -2.73 -29.23
CA PRO A 72 4.87 -3.31 -27.93
C PRO A 72 4.42 -2.38 -26.81
N VAL A 73 3.53 -2.88 -25.95
CA VAL A 73 3.14 -2.20 -24.72
C VAL A 73 3.95 -2.74 -23.54
N PRO A 74 4.22 -1.94 -22.50
CA PRO A 74 4.92 -2.43 -21.32
C PRO A 74 4.21 -3.63 -20.71
N SER A 75 4.98 -4.60 -20.18
CA SER A 75 4.45 -5.83 -19.58
C SER A 75 3.50 -5.54 -18.42
N LEU A 76 2.47 -6.35 -18.27
CA LEU A 76 1.70 -6.43 -17.03
C LEU A 76 2.52 -7.23 -16.02
N PHE A 77 2.65 -6.72 -14.80
CA PHE A 77 3.29 -7.44 -13.70
C PHE A 77 2.24 -7.97 -12.74
N MET A 78 2.32 -9.26 -12.46
CA MET A 78 1.42 -9.99 -11.57
C MET A 78 2.20 -10.68 -10.46
N ALA A 79 1.53 -11.06 -9.39
CA ALA A 79 2.07 -11.94 -8.37
C ALA A 79 1.09 -13.10 -8.11
N THR A 80 1.61 -14.31 -7.96
CA THR A 80 0.80 -15.48 -7.66
C THR A 80 0.38 -15.46 -6.18
N ASN A 81 -0.90 -15.64 -5.92
CA ASN A 81 -1.48 -15.84 -4.60
C ASN A 81 -1.42 -17.34 -4.19
N PRO A 82 -1.60 -17.65 -2.88
CA PRO A 82 -1.60 -19.04 -2.40
C PRO A 82 -2.66 -19.94 -3.04
N ASP A 83 -3.75 -19.37 -3.52
CA ASP A 83 -4.85 -20.05 -4.22
C ASP A 83 -4.60 -20.18 -5.73
N SER A 84 -3.40 -19.85 -6.20
CA SER A 84 -2.98 -19.84 -7.60
C SER A 84 -3.63 -18.76 -8.47
N THR A 85 -4.43 -17.85 -7.93
CA THR A 85 -4.87 -16.65 -8.64
C THR A 85 -3.71 -15.68 -8.81
N TRP A 86 -3.81 -14.77 -9.77
CA TRP A 86 -2.82 -13.73 -9.97
C TRP A 86 -3.34 -12.38 -9.51
N GLU A 87 -2.49 -11.66 -8.82
CA GLU A 87 -2.74 -10.30 -8.35
C GLU A 87 -1.97 -9.29 -9.19
N VAL A 88 -2.63 -8.23 -9.63
CA VAL A 88 -1.96 -7.16 -10.39
C VAL A 88 -1.01 -6.39 -9.49
N VAL A 89 0.26 -6.29 -9.89
CA VAL A 89 1.33 -5.52 -9.24
C VAL A 89 1.55 -4.20 -9.96
N ASP A 90 1.69 -4.25 -11.28
CA ASP A 90 1.77 -3.06 -12.15
C ASP A 90 1.01 -3.32 -13.44
N GLY A 91 0.45 -2.24 -14.00
CA GLY A 91 -0.31 -2.30 -15.24
C GLY A 91 -1.82 -2.19 -15.05
N VAL A 92 -2.32 -1.79 -13.88
CA VAL A 92 -3.75 -1.58 -13.63
C VAL A 92 -4.40 -0.67 -14.68
N GLN A 93 -3.72 0.42 -15.06
CA GLN A 93 -4.24 1.32 -16.09
C GLN A 93 -4.35 0.63 -17.45
N ARG A 94 -3.36 -0.19 -17.81
CA ARG A 94 -3.33 -0.95 -19.07
C ARG A 94 -4.43 -2.02 -19.08
N LEU A 95 -4.49 -2.83 -18.01
CA LEU A 95 -5.52 -3.86 -17.84
C LEU A 95 -6.92 -3.24 -17.83
N GLY A 96 -7.11 -2.16 -17.06
CA GLY A 96 -8.38 -1.43 -17.01
C GLY A 96 -8.78 -0.85 -18.36
N SER A 97 -7.83 -0.34 -19.17
CA SER A 97 -8.13 0.18 -20.51
C SER A 97 -8.56 -0.91 -21.48
N LEU A 98 -7.91 -2.10 -21.43
CA LEU A 98 -8.34 -3.27 -22.21
C LEU A 98 -9.75 -3.71 -21.81
N SER A 99 -10.01 -3.82 -20.51
CA SER A 99 -11.32 -4.17 -19.94
C SER A 99 -12.39 -3.14 -20.31
N HIS A 100 -12.07 -1.84 -20.22
CA HIS A 100 -12.98 -0.75 -20.53
C HIS A 100 -13.37 -0.71 -22.02
N PHE A 101 -12.41 -1.00 -22.91
CA PHE A 101 -12.65 -1.00 -24.36
C PHE A 101 -13.53 -2.18 -24.78
N VAL A 102 -13.22 -3.41 -24.35
CA VAL A 102 -14.06 -4.58 -24.65
C VAL A 102 -15.41 -4.48 -23.97
N GLY A 103 -15.47 -3.97 -22.73
CA GLY A 103 -16.64 -3.42 -22.10
C GLY A 103 -17.81 -4.41 -21.89
N THR A 104 -17.54 -5.71 -21.66
CA THR A 104 -18.58 -6.63 -21.21
C THR A 104 -19.14 -6.16 -19.85
N ALA A 105 -20.37 -6.54 -19.52
CA ALA A 105 -20.98 -6.15 -18.24
C ALA A 105 -20.10 -6.55 -17.03
N ALA A 106 -19.52 -7.76 -17.07
CA ALA A 106 -18.63 -8.26 -16.02
C ALA A 106 -17.33 -7.44 -15.91
N LEU A 107 -16.70 -7.09 -17.04
CA LEU A 107 -15.50 -6.25 -17.04
C LEU A 107 -15.77 -4.84 -16.54
N LEU A 108 -16.86 -4.22 -16.95
CA LEU A 108 -17.26 -2.88 -16.54
C LEU A 108 -17.53 -2.81 -15.03
N GLU A 109 -18.22 -3.80 -14.48
CA GLU A 109 -18.45 -3.90 -13.03
C GLU A 109 -17.13 -3.93 -12.26
N ARG A 110 -16.15 -4.74 -12.70
CA ARG A 110 -14.85 -4.87 -12.03
C ARG A 110 -14.02 -3.59 -12.04
N ILE A 111 -14.11 -2.80 -13.11
CA ILE A 111 -13.39 -1.52 -13.22
C ILE A 111 -14.24 -0.32 -12.76
N LYS A 112 -15.48 -0.55 -12.29
CA LYS A 112 -16.44 0.47 -11.83
C LYS A 112 -16.70 1.55 -12.89
N ARG A 113 -17.08 1.10 -14.10
CA ARG A 113 -17.49 1.95 -15.21
C ARG A 113 -18.89 1.56 -15.66
N ASP A 114 -19.67 2.56 -16.06
CA ASP A 114 -21.08 2.38 -16.44
C ASP A 114 -21.26 2.07 -17.94
N SER A 115 -20.24 2.34 -18.76
CA SER A 115 -20.29 2.15 -20.21
C SER A 115 -18.93 1.82 -20.80
N PRO A 116 -18.88 1.12 -21.96
CA PRO A 116 -17.62 0.85 -22.66
C PRO A 116 -16.91 2.12 -23.11
N LEU A 117 -15.57 2.02 -23.24
CA LEU A 117 -14.74 3.09 -23.76
C LEU A 117 -15.15 3.42 -25.21
N VAL A 118 -15.36 4.69 -25.46
CA VAL A 118 -15.41 5.28 -26.82
C VAL A 118 -14.02 5.79 -27.16
N ILE A 119 -13.43 5.30 -28.26
CA ILE A 119 -12.10 5.75 -28.70
C ILE A 119 -12.10 7.26 -28.98
N LYS A 120 -11.06 7.96 -28.50
CA LYS A 120 -10.92 9.40 -28.67
C LYS A 120 -9.46 9.80 -28.88
N GLY A 121 -9.24 10.72 -29.81
CA GLY A 121 -7.96 11.41 -29.99
C GLY A 121 -6.82 10.47 -30.39
N VAL A 122 -7.08 9.51 -31.26
CA VAL A 122 -6.06 8.63 -31.86
C VAL A 122 -5.54 9.20 -33.17
N ASP A 123 -4.23 9.14 -33.35
CA ASP A 123 -3.58 9.80 -34.48
C ASP A 123 -3.41 8.89 -35.70
N LYS A 124 -3.04 7.63 -35.51
CA LYS A 124 -2.69 6.69 -36.58
C LYS A 124 -3.89 5.94 -37.13
N LEU A 125 -4.83 5.59 -36.26
CA LEU A 125 -6.09 4.91 -36.62
C LEU A 125 -7.27 5.87 -36.42
N ASN A 126 -7.20 7.06 -37.01
CA ASN A 126 -8.18 8.13 -36.81
C ASN A 126 -9.63 7.74 -37.17
N HIS A 127 -9.85 6.72 -37.99
CA HIS A 127 -11.18 6.17 -38.28
C HIS A 127 -11.77 5.36 -37.09
N LEU A 128 -10.99 5.09 -36.05
CA LEU A 128 -11.52 4.52 -34.81
C LEU A 128 -12.07 5.59 -33.86
N ASP A 129 -11.86 6.87 -34.14
CA ASP A 129 -12.38 7.93 -33.26
C ASP A 129 -13.90 7.89 -33.22
N GLY A 130 -14.47 7.92 -32.01
CA GLY A 130 -15.91 7.77 -31.79
C GLY A 130 -16.44 6.33 -31.78
N VAL A 131 -15.61 5.32 -32.03
CA VAL A 131 -16.01 3.91 -32.15
C VAL A 131 -15.89 3.18 -30.82
N LYS A 132 -16.85 2.28 -30.53
CA LYS A 132 -16.81 1.30 -29.44
C LYS A 132 -16.39 -0.08 -29.98
N PHE A 133 -15.98 -0.96 -29.08
CA PHE A 133 -15.58 -2.31 -29.45
C PHE A 133 -16.70 -3.09 -30.18
N ASP A 134 -17.94 -2.99 -29.71
CA ASP A 134 -19.10 -3.70 -30.28
C ASP A 134 -19.53 -3.15 -31.66
N ASP A 135 -19.14 -1.92 -31.99
CA ASP A 135 -19.41 -1.33 -33.32
C ASP A 135 -18.49 -1.93 -34.40
N LEU A 136 -17.41 -2.61 -34.00
CA LEU A 136 -16.41 -3.17 -34.91
C LEU A 136 -16.89 -4.48 -35.53
N PRO A 137 -16.61 -4.74 -36.86
CA PRO A 137 -16.81 -6.02 -37.47
C PRO A 137 -16.07 -7.14 -36.70
N LYS A 138 -16.63 -8.37 -36.73
CA LYS A 138 -16.09 -9.51 -35.99
C LYS A 138 -14.61 -9.81 -36.31
N SER A 139 -14.20 -9.59 -37.55
CA SER A 139 -12.80 -9.76 -37.96
C SER A 139 -11.86 -8.79 -37.27
N ILE A 140 -12.27 -7.52 -37.08
CA ILE A 140 -11.47 -6.51 -36.40
C ILE A 140 -11.47 -6.75 -34.87
N GLN A 141 -12.61 -7.16 -34.30
CA GLN A 141 -12.67 -7.59 -32.90
C GLN A 141 -11.70 -8.75 -32.64
N LEU A 142 -11.69 -9.77 -33.50
CA LEU A 142 -10.78 -10.94 -33.41
C LEU A 142 -9.32 -10.51 -33.55
N HIS A 143 -9.03 -9.61 -34.49
CA HIS A 143 -7.68 -9.06 -34.63
C HIS A 143 -7.17 -8.42 -33.35
N PHE A 144 -7.99 -7.63 -32.63
CA PHE A 144 -7.66 -7.04 -31.34
C PHE A 144 -7.51 -8.10 -30.24
N LEU A 145 -8.50 -8.99 -30.10
CA LEU A 145 -8.55 -9.98 -29.04
C LEU A 145 -7.42 -11.02 -29.11
N THR A 146 -6.84 -11.26 -30.29
CA THR A 146 -5.72 -12.19 -30.46
C THR A 146 -4.34 -11.54 -30.30
N ARG A 147 -4.27 -10.20 -30.10
CA ARG A 147 -2.99 -9.54 -29.88
C ARG A 147 -2.32 -10.02 -28.60
N PRO A 148 -1.02 -10.36 -28.65
CA PRO A 148 -0.29 -10.75 -27.45
C PRO A 148 0.05 -9.54 -26.59
N VAL A 149 -0.10 -9.72 -25.29
CA VAL A 149 0.39 -8.82 -24.27
C VAL A 149 1.28 -9.61 -23.33
N ARG A 150 2.46 -9.07 -23.05
CA ARG A 150 3.40 -9.72 -22.13
C ARG A 150 2.95 -9.57 -20.69
N VAL A 151 2.91 -10.70 -19.98
CA VAL A 151 2.61 -10.78 -18.54
C VAL A 151 3.81 -11.42 -17.85
N THR A 152 4.34 -10.73 -16.84
CA THR A 152 5.41 -11.27 -15.97
C THR A 152 4.79 -11.57 -14.61
N VAL A 153 4.91 -12.81 -14.16
CA VAL A 153 4.27 -13.30 -12.94
C VAL A 153 5.33 -13.65 -11.91
N LEU A 154 5.32 -12.99 -10.78
CA LEU A 154 6.15 -13.32 -9.63
C LEU A 154 5.56 -14.52 -8.92
N ASN A 155 6.35 -15.59 -8.78
CA ASN A 155 5.90 -16.83 -8.17
C ASN A 155 5.73 -16.71 -6.65
N ASP A 156 4.89 -17.57 -6.09
CA ASP A 156 4.65 -17.73 -4.66
C ASP A 156 5.90 -18.12 -3.85
N ARG A 157 6.89 -18.72 -4.52
CA ARG A 157 8.22 -19.07 -3.94
C ARG A 157 9.10 -17.86 -3.67
N SER A 158 8.74 -16.69 -4.18
CA SER A 158 9.48 -15.45 -3.92
C SER A 158 9.25 -14.98 -2.48
N ASP A 159 10.33 -14.56 -1.82
CA ASP A 159 10.27 -13.94 -0.49
C ASP A 159 9.33 -12.73 -0.51
N LEU A 160 8.49 -12.58 0.52
CA LEU A 160 7.56 -11.46 0.65
C LEU A 160 8.27 -10.10 0.69
N ALA A 161 9.49 -10.05 1.23
CA ALA A 161 10.31 -8.84 1.19
C ALA A 161 10.73 -8.49 -0.25
N VAL A 162 10.94 -9.50 -1.11
CA VAL A 162 11.17 -9.29 -2.55
C VAL A 162 9.91 -8.79 -3.23
N ARG A 163 8.75 -9.38 -2.89
CA ARG A 163 7.46 -8.90 -3.41
C ARG A 163 7.27 -7.43 -3.07
N PHE A 164 7.50 -7.05 -1.80
CA PHE A 164 7.39 -5.66 -1.37
C PHE A 164 8.32 -4.72 -2.16
N ASP A 165 9.60 -5.08 -2.27
CA ASP A 165 10.60 -4.29 -3.01
C ASP A 165 10.23 -4.15 -4.49
N LEU A 166 9.69 -5.21 -5.10
CA LEU A 166 9.24 -5.20 -6.49
C LEU A 166 8.03 -4.27 -6.67
N PHE A 167 7.02 -4.39 -5.81
CA PHE A 167 5.84 -3.51 -5.82
C PHE A 167 6.24 -2.04 -5.69
N GLU A 168 7.16 -1.72 -4.76
CA GLU A 168 7.65 -0.36 -4.56
C GLU A 168 8.37 0.19 -5.82
N ARG A 169 9.21 -0.63 -6.46
CA ARG A 169 10.00 -0.23 -7.64
C ARG A 169 9.16 -0.11 -8.90
N LEU A 170 8.19 -0.99 -9.11
CA LEU A 170 7.32 -0.97 -10.29
C LEU A 170 6.25 0.12 -10.20
N ASN A 171 5.87 0.49 -8.99
CA ASN A 171 4.82 1.47 -8.71
C ASN A 171 5.26 2.92 -9.00
N THR A 172 5.98 3.16 -10.09
CA THR A 172 6.52 4.47 -10.45
C THR A 172 5.76 5.16 -11.61
N GLY A 173 4.79 4.49 -12.20
CA GLY A 173 4.19 4.88 -13.48
C GLY A 173 2.83 5.60 -13.41
N GLY A 174 2.49 6.26 -12.30
CA GLY A 174 1.19 6.93 -12.19
C GLY A 174 0.93 7.48 -10.79
N VAL A 175 -0.28 7.28 -10.24
CA VAL A 175 -0.52 7.52 -8.81
C VAL A 175 0.15 6.39 -8.03
N SER A 176 1.23 6.74 -7.34
CA SER A 176 2.03 5.76 -6.59
C SER A 176 1.27 5.28 -5.36
N LEU A 177 1.30 3.96 -5.10
CA LEU A 177 0.87 3.39 -3.83
C LEU A 177 1.80 3.85 -2.70
N THR A 178 1.22 4.08 -1.55
CA THR A 178 2.00 4.28 -0.32
C THR A 178 2.62 2.97 0.15
N ALA A 179 3.62 3.04 1.02
CA ALA A 179 4.22 1.86 1.62
C ALA A 179 3.16 1.00 2.37
N GLN A 180 2.14 1.61 2.94
CA GLN A 180 1.08 0.87 3.63
C GLN A 180 0.13 0.17 2.66
N GLU A 181 -0.23 0.79 1.56
CA GLU A 181 -1.02 0.13 0.51
C GLU A 181 -0.28 -1.09 -0.05
N ILE A 182 1.04 -0.97 -0.26
CA ILE A 182 1.87 -2.11 -0.66
C ILE A 182 1.87 -3.20 0.43
N ARG A 183 1.97 -2.85 1.73
CA ARG A 183 1.86 -3.82 2.83
C ARG A 183 0.51 -4.52 2.84
N ASN A 184 -0.57 -3.79 2.61
CA ASN A 184 -1.92 -4.35 2.55
C ASN A 184 -2.08 -5.39 1.44
N CYS A 185 -1.35 -5.24 0.34
CA CYS A 185 -1.31 -6.22 -0.75
C CYS A 185 -0.39 -7.41 -0.42
N VAL A 186 0.83 -7.15 0.04
CA VAL A 186 1.88 -8.17 0.19
C VAL A 186 1.68 -9.04 1.45
N TYR A 187 1.30 -8.42 2.57
CA TYR A 187 1.17 -9.10 3.87
C TYR A 187 -0.29 -9.36 4.23
N ARG A 188 -1.06 -9.93 3.30
CA ARG A 188 -2.45 -10.31 3.54
C ARG A 188 -2.55 -11.34 4.65
N GLY A 189 -3.66 -11.31 5.37
CA GLY A 189 -3.97 -12.24 6.43
C GLY A 189 -4.79 -11.61 7.55
N PRO A 190 -5.18 -12.41 8.55
CA PRO A 190 -6.08 -11.96 9.62
C PRO A 190 -5.56 -10.73 10.38
N PHE A 191 -4.25 -10.58 10.56
CA PHE A 191 -3.70 -9.38 11.18
C PHE A 191 -3.96 -8.12 10.37
N ASN A 192 -3.78 -8.18 9.05
CA ASN A 192 -4.03 -7.03 8.17
C ASN A 192 -5.51 -6.61 8.18
N GLU A 193 -6.43 -7.60 8.23
CA GLU A 193 -7.87 -7.30 8.31
C GLU A 193 -8.22 -6.67 9.67
N ASP A 194 -7.61 -7.14 10.77
CA ASP A 194 -7.79 -6.51 12.10
C ASP A 194 -7.24 -5.08 12.12
N ILE A 195 -6.08 -4.81 11.49
CA ILE A 195 -5.52 -3.45 11.33
C ILE A 195 -6.51 -2.54 10.60
N LYS A 196 -7.10 -3.00 9.48
CA LYS A 196 -8.11 -2.24 8.72
C LYS A 196 -9.36 -1.96 9.57
N ALA A 197 -9.83 -2.95 10.32
CA ALA A 197 -10.97 -2.80 11.21
C ALA A 197 -10.71 -1.77 12.32
N LEU A 198 -9.56 -1.84 12.98
CA LEU A 198 -9.17 -0.88 14.02
C LEU A 198 -8.96 0.53 13.46
N ALA A 199 -8.43 0.66 12.24
CA ALA A 199 -8.27 1.92 11.54
C ALA A 199 -9.59 2.61 11.17
N SER A 200 -10.70 1.87 11.19
CA SER A 200 -12.05 2.39 10.92
C SER A 200 -12.79 2.88 12.16
N LEU A 201 -12.27 2.64 13.38
CA LEU A 201 -12.92 3.04 14.62
C LEU A 201 -13.04 4.57 14.74
N ASP A 202 -14.23 5.07 15.06
CA ASP A 202 -14.51 6.50 15.19
C ASP A 202 -13.67 7.16 16.29
N THR A 203 -13.46 6.48 17.44
CA THR A 203 -12.60 6.96 18.52
C THR A 203 -11.17 7.16 18.05
N PHE A 204 -10.61 6.20 17.28
CA PHE A 204 -9.27 6.34 16.70
C PHE A 204 -9.19 7.50 15.71
N ARG A 205 -10.17 7.63 14.82
CA ARG A 205 -10.22 8.71 13.83
C ARG A 205 -10.42 10.10 14.45
N SER A 206 -11.03 10.18 15.63
CA SER A 206 -11.14 11.43 16.37
C SER A 206 -9.83 11.87 17.00
N VAL A 207 -9.00 10.90 17.43
CA VAL A 207 -7.66 11.15 18.01
C VAL A 207 -6.64 11.54 16.95
N VAL A 208 -6.76 10.96 15.74
CA VAL A 208 -5.79 11.14 14.66
C VAL A 208 -6.43 11.92 13.52
N ARG A 209 -5.93 13.12 13.29
CA ARG A 209 -6.34 13.96 12.15
C ARG A 209 -5.41 13.75 10.96
N VAL A 210 -5.96 13.26 9.88
CA VAL A 210 -5.29 13.09 8.58
C VAL A 210 -5.95 14.02 7.56
N LYS A 211 -5.18 14.58 6.62
CA LYS A 211 -5.79 15.32 5.50
C LYS A 211 -6.70 14.40 4.70
N ASP A 212 -7.87 14.88 4.30
CA ASP A 212 -8.89 14.10 3.56
C ASP A 212 -8.32 13.36 2.35
N SER A 213 -7.42 14.01 1.60
CA SER A 213 -6.72 13.41 0.46
C SER A 213 -5.79 12.24 0.82
N LYS A 214 -5.45 12.06 2.10
CA LYS A 214 -4.56 10.99 2.58
C LYS A 214 -5.27 9.93 3.41
N GLY A 215 -6.51 10.16 3.84
CA GLY A 215 -7.26 9.20 4.63
C GLY A 215 -7.57 7.90 3.88
N ALA A 216 -7.63 7.98 2.54
CA ALA A 216 -7.93 6.83 1.68
C ALA A 216 -6.71 6.04 1.21
N ASN A 217 -5.47 6.41 1.58
CA ASN A 217 -4.23 5.82 1.07
C ASN A 217 -3.47 4.99 2.12
N GLY A 218 -4.19 4.34 3.02
CA GLY A 218 -3.60 3.47 4.04
C GLY A 218 -2.95 4.20 5.23
N THR A 219 -3.09 5.52 5.34
CA THR A 219 -2.43 6.28 6.42
C THR A 219 -2.96 5.88 7.81
N TYR A 220 -4.26 5.64 7.96
CA TYR A 220 -4.84 5.20 9.23
C TYR A 220 -4.37 3.80 9.60
N GLU A 221 -4.32 2.90 8.65
CA GLU A 221 -3.81 1.54 8.82
C GLU A 221 -2.33 1.53 9.22
N GLU A 222 -1.51 2.40 8.61
CA GLU A 222 -0.10 2.53 9.00
C GLU A 222 0.06 3.00 10.44
N LEU A 223 -0.78 3.91 10.91
CA LEU A 223 -0.74 4.39 12.30
C LEU A 223 -1.15 3.30 13.29
N VAL A 224 -2.16 2.49 12.98
CA VAL A 224 -2.51 1.31 13.80
C VAL A 224 -1.36 0.28 13.79
N LEU A 225 -0.76 0.03 12.63
CA LEU A 225 0.41 -0.86 12.53
C LEU A 225 1.58 -0.34 13.39
N ARG A 226 1.89 0.96 13.33
CA ARG A 226 2.92 1.60 14.16
C ARG A 226 2.64 1.43 15.65
N PHE A 227 1.37 1.57 16.07
CA PHE A 227 0.99 1.33 17.45
C PHE A 227 1.42 -0.04 17.93
N PHE A 228 1.02 -1.12 17.24
CA PHE A 228 1.38 -2.48 17.66
C PHE A 228 2.87 -2.77 17.52
N ALA A 229 3.48 -2.35 16.42
CA ALA A 229 4.89 -2.60 16.17
C ALA A 229 5.81 -1.95 17.21
N TYR A 230 5.52 -0.71 17.58
CA TYR A 230 6.29 -0.03 18.62
C TYR A 230 5.91 -0.50 20.04
N LEU A 231 4.65 -0.82 20.30
CA LEU A 231 4.21 -1.36 21.59
C LEU A 231 4.92 -2.68 21.95
N ASP A 232 5.22 -3.50 20.92
CA ASP A 232 5.86 -4.81 21.10
C ASP A 232 7.39 -4.78 20.94
N GLY A 233 7.97 -3.69 20.39
CA GLY A 233 9.39 -3.71 20.07
C GLY A 233 10.06 -2.37 19.81
N TYR A 234 9.60 -1.27 20.41
CA TYR A 234 10.22 0.05 20.24
C TYR A 234 11.69 0.08 20.68
N ASP A 235 12.04 -0.72 21.69
CA ASP A 235 13.40 -0.89 22.21
C ASP A 235 14.35 -1.55 21.23
N LYS A 236 13.83 -2.35 20.26
CA LYS A 236 14.56 -3.03 19.20
C LYS A 236 14.57 -2.26 17.89
N PHE A 237 13.89 -1.13 17.83
CA PHE A 237 13.87 -0.28 16.65
C PHE A 237 15.27 0.23 16.31
N ASN A 238 15.70 0.10 15.04
CA ASN A 238 17.05 0.46 14.62
C ASN A 238 17.17 1.80 13.89
N HIS A 239 16.23 2.29 13.16
CA HIS A 239 16.07 3.58 12.47
C HIS A 239 15.37 3.50 11.11
N LEU A 240 15.16 2.31 10.56
CA LEU A 240 14.46 2.11 9.29
C LEU A 240 13.00 1.72 9.56
N VAL A 241 12.14 2.73 9.63
CA VAL A 241 10.72 2.54 9.93
C VAL A 241 10.08 1.57 8.94
N LYS A 242 10.40 1.68 7.65
CA LYS A 242 9.85 0.82 6.60
C LYS A 242 10.14 -0.66 6.89
N ASP A 243 11.38 -0.99 7.13
CA ASP A 243 11.79 -2.38 7.36
C ASP A 243 11.23 -2.91 8.68
N PHE A 244 11.25 -2.10 9.74
CA PHE A 244 10.67 -2.45 11.03
C PHE A 244 9.17 -2.81 10.93
N LEU A 245 8.39 -2.01 10.19
CA LEU A 245 6.98 -2.28 9.98
C LEU A 245 6.74 -3.49 9.06
N ASN A 246 7.58 -3.68 8.03
CA ASN A 246 7.50 -4.84 7.15
C ASN A 246 7.79 -6.14 7.89
N ASP A 247 8.83 -6.17 8.71
CA ASP A 247 9.19 -7.33 9.52
C ASP A 247 8.10 -7.67 10.53
N TYR A 248 7.52 -6.65 11.17
CA TYR A 248 6.42 -6.85 12.11
C TYR A 248 5.16 -7.40 11.41
N MET A 249 4.77 -6.83 10.28
CA MET A 249 3.65 -7.33 9.47
C MET A 249 3.89 -8.79 9.03
N ASN A 250 5.07 -9.09 8.51
CA ASN A 250 5.41 -10.45 8.06
C ASN A 250 5.31 -11.47 9.21
N LYS A 251 5.85 -11.12 10.39
CA LYS A 251 5.80 -11.95 11.59
C LYS A 251 4.37 -12.20 12.07
N ARG A 252 3.52 -11.17 12.02
CA ARG A 252 2.17 -11.20 12.59
C ARG A 252 1.07 -11.61 11.60
N ARG A 253 1.30 -11.61 10.31
CA ARG A 253 0.28 -11.69 9.24
C ARG A 253 -0.77 -12.78 9.44
N ASN A 254 -0.37 -13.94 9.96
CA ASN A 254 -1.24 -15.11 10.14
C ASN A 254 -1.88 -15.18 11.53
N VAL A 255 -1.65 -14.19 12.40
CA VAL A 255 -2.12 -14.18 13.79
C VAL A 255 -3.06 -13.00 13.98
N LYS A 256 -4.29 -13.26 14.41
CA LYS A 256 -5.25 -12.19 14.75
C LYS A 256 -4.76 -11.33 15.90
N VAL A 257 -5.22 -10.09 15.94
CA VAL A 257 -5.11 -9.26 17.13
C VAL A 257 -5.95 -9.92 18.23
N THR A 258 -5.34 -10.20 19.37
CA THR A 258 -6.03 -10.83 20.51
C THR A 258 -7.02 -9.85 21.14
N ALA A 259 -8.01 -10.39 21.87
CA ALA A 259 -8.98 -9.56 22.61
C ALA A 259 -8.27 -8.62 23.61
N ALA A 260 -7.19 -9.07 24.26
CA ALA A 260 -6.42 -8.26 25.17
C ALA A 260 -5.68 -7.12 24.48
N GLU A 261 -5.03 -7.38 23.32
CA GLU A 261 -4.37 -6.35 22.51
C GLU A 261 -5.38 -5.30 21.99
N LYS A 262 -6.55 -5.78 21.55
CA LYS A 262 -7.64 -4.91 21.08
C LYS A 262 -8.15 -4.02 22.22
N ALA A 263 -8.39 -4.59 23.40
CA ALA A 263 -8.81 -3.83 24.57
C ALA A 263 -7.80 -2.74 24.97
N VAL A 264 -6.50 -3.03 24.95
CA VAL A 264 -5.45 -2.04 25.20
C VAL A 264 -5.48 -0.93 24.15
N PHE A 265 -5.67 -1.26 22.87
CA PHE A 265 -5.79 -0.25 21.80
C PHE A 265 -7.01 0.64 22.02
N GLU A 266 -8.20 0.06 22.20
CA GLU A 266 -9.46 0.80 22.40
C GLU A 266 -9.38 1.69 23.65
N GLN A 267 -8.95 1.14 24.79
CA GLN A 267 -8.78 1.92 26.02
C GLN A 267 -7.77 3.08 25.85
N THR A 268 -6.69 2.84 25.10
CA THR A 268 -5.72 3.91 24.78
C THR A 268 -6.39 5.00 23.97
N MET A 269 -7.17 4.66 22.95
CA MET A 269 -7.85 5.64 22.09
C MET A 269 -8.91 6.41 22.87
N ASP A 270 -9.65 5.80 23.78
CA ASP A 270 -10.63 6.46 24.66
C ASP A 270 -9.96 7.48 25.56
N LEU A 271 -8.84 7.14 26.20
CA LEU A 271 -8.06 8.07 27.04
C LEU A 271 -7.51 9.25 26.22
N LEU A 272 -6.99 8.96 25.02
CA LEU A 272 -6.46 10.00 24.14
C LEU A 272 -7.57 10.89 23.58
N HIS A 273 -8.74 10.33 23.29
CA HIS A 273 -9.90 11.13 22.86
C HIS A 273 -10.37 12.06 23.99
N ALA A 274 -10.44 11.57 25.22
CA ALA A 274 -10.76 12.39 26.39
C ALA A 274 -9.74 13.52 26.61
N ALA A 275 -8.45 13.22 26.44
CA ALA A 275 -7.36 14.21 26.59
C ALA A 275 -7.29 15.21 25.42
N PHE A 276 -7.56 14.76 24.20
CA PHE A 276 -7.41 15.52 22.97
C PHE A 276 -8.67 15.42 22.10
N PRO A 277 -9.79 16.02 22.50
CA PRO A 277 -11.07 15.89 21.77
C PRO A 277 -11.03 16.45 20.34
N ASN A 278 -10.02 17.28 20.06
CA ASN A 278 -9.74 17.84 18.75
C ASN A 278 -8.55 17.17 18.03
N GLY A 279 -8.16 15.98 18.46
CA GLY A 279 -7.02 15.23 17.94
C GLY A 279 -5.66 15.72 18.48
N ILE A 280 -4.68 14.82 18.46
CA ILE A 280 -3.33 15.11 18.96
C ILE A 280 -2.64 16.06 17.97
N SER A 281 -2.43 17.33 18.37
CA SER A 281 -1.74 18.30 17.52
C SER A 281 -1.11 19.44 18.32
N ARG A 282 -0.09 20.09 17.75
CA ARG A 282 0.53 21.34 18.25
C ARG A 282 0.08 22.50 17.35
N GLY A 283 -1.17 22.93 17.47
CA GLY A 283 -1.72 24.02 16.67
C GLY A 283 -1.76 23.76 15.15
N ARG A 284 -1.70 22.49 14.74
CA ARG A 284 -1.78 22.06 13.33
C ARG A 284 -3.12 21.39 13.05
N THR A 285 -3.53 21.38 11.80
CA THR A 285 -4.74 20.69 11.34
C THR A 285 -4.57 19.18 11.22
N VAL A 286 -3.34 18.67 11.32
CA VAL A 286 -2.97 17.26 11.12
C VAL A 286 -2.17 16.77 12.31
N THR A 287 -2.42 15.56 12.76
CA THR A 287 -1.66 14.89 13.82
C THR A 287 -0.26 14.52 13.32
N PRO A 288 0.82 15.02 13.93
CA PRO A 288 2.16 14.56 13.61
C PRO A 288 2.36 13.11 14.04
N VAL A 289 2.89 12.27 13.14
CA VAL A 289 3.09 10.83 13.39
C VAL A 289 3.91 10.57 14.65
N ASN A 290 4.98 11.34 14.87
CA ASN A 290 5.85 11.18 16.04
C ASN A 290 5.17 11.56 17.36
N LEU A 291 4.21 12.49 17.36
CA LEU A 291 3.38 12.78 18.53
C LEU A 291 2.38 11.65 18.78
N TYR A 292 1.72 11.17 17.74
CA TYR A 292 0.84 10.01 17.86
C TYR A 292 1.59 8.81 18.46
N GLU A 293 2.78 8.47 17.95
CA GLU A 293 3.59 7.37 18.48
C GLU A 293 3.95 7.59 19.97
N ALA A 294 4.34 8.80 20.34
CA ALA A 294 4.68 9.13 21.73
C ALA A 294 3.49 8.87 22.67
N PHE A 295 2.34 9.45 22.36
CA PHE A 295 1.17 9.38 23.23
C PHE A 295 0.50 8.01 23.18
N ALA A 296 0.25 7.45 21.97
CA ALA A 296 -0.45 6.20 21.84
C ALA A 296 0.34 5.03 22.43
N VAL A 297 1.63 4.93 22.11
CA VAL A 297 2.46 3.83 22.62
C VAL A 297 2.83 4.05 24.11
N GLY A 298 3.12 5.29 24.51
CA GLY A 298 3.42 5.60 25.92
C GLY A 298 2.27 5.28 26.86
N VAL A 299 1.04 5.70 26.52
CA VAL A 299 -0.18 5.38 27.29
C VAL A 299 -0.44 3.88 27.31
N ALA A 300 -0.32 3.19 26.17
CA ALA A 300 -0.52 1.75 26.09
C ALA A 300 0.50 0.96 26.95
N LEU A 301 1.75 1.41 27.01
CA LEU A 301 2.76 0.81 27.88
C LEU A 301 2.42 1.02 29.36
N ALA A 302 1.98 2.21 29.76
CA ALA A 302 1.53 2.49 31.14
C ALA A 302 0.34 1.60 31.53
N LEU A 303 -0.64 1.43 30.62
CA LEU A 303 -1.77 0.53 30.82
C LEU A 303 -1.32 -0.94 30.97
N ARG A 304 -0.38 -1.42 30.15
CA ARG A 304 0.18 -2.77 30.28
C ARG A 304 0.93 -3.01 31.59
N GLN A 305 1.45 -1.94 32.21
CA GLN A 305 2.09 -1.98 33.54
C GLN A 305 1.08 -1.88 34.68
N GLY A 306 -0.21 -1.76 34.38
CA GLY A 306 -1.26 -1.64 35.40
C GLY A 306 -1.43 -0.23 35.94
N THR A 307 -0.84 0.78 35.30
CA THR A 307 -1.00 2.19 35.70
C THR A 307 -2.41 2.68 35.41
N VAL A 308 -3.04 3.32 36.38
CA VAL A 308 -4.30 4.05 36.17
C VAL A 308 -3.98 5.42 35.57
N VAL A 309 -4.27 5.58 34.31
CA VAL A 309 -3.93 6.78 33.53
C VAL A 309 -5.01 7.85 33.71
N ASP A 310 -4.60 9.03 34.22
CA ASP A 310 -5.44 10.23 34.24
C ASP A 310 -5.24 11.00 32.91
N SER A 311 -6.29 11.04 32.08
CA SER A 311 -6.27 11.74 30.80
C SER A 311 -5.93 13.23 30.89
N ASN A 312 -6.22 13.89 32.03
CA ASN A 312 -5.92 15.31 32.27
C ASN A 312 -4.42 15.60 32.34
N LYS A 313 -3.59 14.59 32.60
CA LYS A 313 -2.12 14.75 32.63
C LYS A 313 -1.49 14.78 31.26
N LEU A 314 -2.20 14.33 30.23
CA LEU A 314 -1.66 14.17 28.84
C LEU A 314 -1.49 15.50 28.09
N PRO A 315 -2.47 16.44 28.09
CA PRO A 315 -2.37 17.68 27.32
C PRO A 315 -1.15 18.56 27.68
N PRO A 316 -0.74 18.75 28.97
CA PRO A 316 0.44 19.52 29.26
C PRO A 316 1.74 18.98 28.69
N LEU A 317 1.84 17.65 28.50
CA LEU A 317 3.05 17.01 27.99
C LEU A 317 3.32 17.38 26.51
N ILE A 318 2.31 17.75 25.75
CA ILE A 318 2.46 18.02 24.31
C ILE A 318 3.44 19.16 24.02
N ASP A 319 3.50 20.14 24.94
CA ASP A 319 4.35 21.31 24.81
C ASP A 319 5.64 21.26 25.64
N ASP A 320 5.87 20.15 26.33
CA ASP A 320 7.09 19.94 27.12
C ASP A 320 8.35 20.03 26.23
N LYS A 321 9.41 20.67 26.75
CA LYS A 321 10.66 20.91 26.03
C LYS A 321 11.37 19.60 25.67
N THR A 322 11.32 18.60 26.55
CA THR A 322 11.95 17.29 26.35
C THR A 322 11.25 16.53 25.24
N LEU A 323 9.90 16.51 25.28
CA LEU A 323 9.13 15.88 24.20
C LEU A 323 9.33 16.60 22.85
N LYS A 324 9.45 17.93 22.86
CA LYS A 324 9.78 18.70 21.64
C LYS A 324 11.13 18.27 21.06
N THR A 325 12.13 17.99 21.89
CA THR A 325 13.43 17.47 21.43
C THR A 325 13.30 16.13 20.74
N TYR A 326 12.51 15.20 21.27
CA TYR A 326 12.31 13.86 20.72
C TYR A 326 11.37 13.82 19.50
N THR A 327 10.60 14.87 19.28
CA THR A 327 9.63 14.96 18.17
C THR A 327 10.00 16.00 17.11
N GLY A 328 11.22 16.54 17.14
CA GLY A 328 11.78 17.49 16.18
C GLY A 328 12.28 16.85 14.88
N ALA A 329 13.12 17.56 14.15
CA ALA A 329 13.77 17.06 12.94
C ALA A 329 14.64 15.84 13.25
N GLY A 330 14.67 14.85 12.34
CA GLY A 330 15.45 13.61 12.51
C GLY A 330 14.88 12.63 13.54
N SER A 331 13.61 12.75 13.88
CA SER A 331 12.92 12.02 14.96
C SER A 331 12.81 10.49 14.76
N ASN A 332 13.30 9.94 13.63
CA ASN A 332 13.30 8.49 13.36
C ASN A 332 14.60 7.78 13.81
N GLN A 333 15.52 8.45 14.50
CA GLN A 333 16.64 7.76 15.14
C GLN A 333 16.14 7.03 16.40
N ARG A 334 16.72 5.86 16.69
CA ARG A 334 16.32 5.02 17.83
C ARG A 334 16.19 5.80 19.15
N LYS A 335 17.16 6.64 19.47
CA LYS A 335 17.18 7.45 20.70
C LYS A 335 15.94 8.37 20.83
N TYR A 336 15.45 8.89 19.68
CA TYR A 336 14.28 9.77 19.69
C TYR A 336 12.96 8.97 19.75
N VAL A 337 12.92 7.81 19.10
CA VAL A 337 11.75 6.92 19.19
C VAL A 337 11.58 6.41 20.60
N VAL A 338 12.63 5.86 21.20
CA VAL A 338 12.64 5.40 22.60
C VAL A 338 12.31 6.56 23.55
N GLY A 339 13.02 7.68 23.39
CA GLY A 339 12.85 8.83 24.29
C GLY A 339 11.43 9.40 24.30
N ARG A 340 10.77 9.54 23.12
CA ARG A 340 9.40 10.07 23.07
C ARG A 340 8.36 9.14 23.69
N ILE A 341 8.54 7.82 23.52
CA ILE A 341 7.62 6.81 24.04
C ILE A 341 7.77 6.71 25.59
N GLU A 342 9.02 6.57 26.06
CA GLU A 342 9.30 6.45 27.47
C GLU A 342 8.98 7.72 28.23
N PHE A 343 9.24 8.90 27.65
CA PHE A 343 8.87 10.18 28.26
C PHE A 343 7.38 10.25 28.61
N VAL A 344 6.50 9.85 27.67
CA VAL A 344 5.05 9.86 27.95
C VAL A 344 4.68 8.76 28.95
N ARG A 345 5.23 7.55 28.81
CA ARG A 345 4.98 6.44 29.76
C ARG A 345 5.34 6.85 31.19
N ASP A 346 6.54 7.43 31.38
CA ASP A 346 7.09 7.72 32.73
C ASP A 346 6.45 8.96 33.36
N ALA A 347 5.72 9.77 32.60
CA ALA A 347 4.98 10.94 33.10
C ALA A 347 3.57 10.58 33.64
N LEU A 348 3.12 9.34 33.48
CA LEU A 348 1.79 8.86 33.83
C LEU A 348 1.79 8.09 35.15
#